data_bf907156aec48325a61ec7c08cd4af56
#
_entry.id   bf907156aec48325a61ec7c08cd4af56
#
_cell.length_a   1.000
_cell.length_b   1.000
_cell.length_c   1.000
_cell.angle_alpha   90.00
_cell.angle_beta   90.00
_cell.angle_gamma   90.00
#
_symmetry.space_group_name_H-M   'P 1'
#
loop_
_entity.id
_entity.type
_entity.pdbx_description
1 polymer ?
#
loop_
_entity_poly.entity_id
_entity_poly.type
_entity_poly.pdbx_seq_one_letter_code
_entity_poly.pdbx_strand_id
1 'polypeptide(L)'
;MTDSQTPRPPGPWDPKPGQPAPPSPRVASPTNPRAVQETLDKGQHPVWAVVSTLLLGGFIWWISDSWVVAVAAIWGLLVHEYGHVLAMNRLGMGPARIYIIPFLGGVAKSQRLPKSEWDGVLVSLAGPGFGLLAAIPFFAGFIATGEGMWLLGAAVIALINLVNLAPAPPLDGSKALGPVLARIHPNVERGAMVLIGALVVFWGISTGRFILAAFLAIALIGHLRRGAWRPEGRPLTGREAGQSVGLFLAAAVACVGVGVAALMPLAGGSLPGAVTMAGGFLGFGG
;
A
#
# COMPACT_ATOMS: atom_id res chain seq x y z
N MET A 1 48.54 -13.68 -46.81
CA MET A 1 48.94 -14.17 -45.46
C MET A 1 47.68 -14.72 -44.84
N THR A 2 47.47 -16.02 -44.93
CA THR A 2 46.33 -16.74 -44.40
C THR A 2 46.66 -17.21 -42.98
N ASP A 3 46.02 -16.63 -42.03
CA ASP A 3 46.18 -16.97 -40.59
C ASP A 3 45.58 -18.35 -40.33
N SER A 4 46.42 -19.37 -40.24
CA SER A 4 46.05 -20.73 -39.91
C SER A 4 45.86 -20.81 -38.37
N GLN A 5 44.64 -20.56 -37.88
CA GLN A 5 44.32 -20.82 -36.49
C GLN A 5 44.34 -22.32 -36.23
N THR A 6 45.32 -22.79 -35.49
CA THR A 6 45.36 -24.13 -34.93
C THR A 6 44.19 -24.33 -33.99
N PRO A 7 43.40 -25.44 -34.14
CA PRO A 7 42.28 -25.71 -33.25
C PRO A 7 42.78 -25.82 -31.79
N ARG A 8 42.08 -25.15 -30.88
CA ARG A 8 42.37 -25.24 -29.45
C ARG A 8 42.12 -26.68 -28.96
N PRO A 9 43.03 -27.25 -28.14
CA PRO A 9 42.79 -28.57 -27.57
C PRO A 9 41.50 -28.59 -26.72
N PRO A 10 40.70 -29.67 -26.78
CA PRO A 10 39.45 -29.79 -26.04
C PRO A 10 39.70 -29.68 -24.52
N GLY A 11 38.89 -28.85 -23.85
CA GLY A 11 38.92 -28.69 -22.41
C GLY A 11 38.24 -29.88 -21.69
N PRO A 12 38.48 -30.03 -20.40
CA PRO A 12 37.90 -31.14 -19.60
C PRO A 12 36.36 -31.20 -19.60
N TRP A 13 35.71 -30.15 -20.06
CA TRP A 13 34.24 -30.01 -20.13
C TRP A 13 33.70 -30.03 -21.56
N ASP A 14 34.55 -30.18 -22.59
CA ASP A 14 34.09 -30.26 -23.96
C ASP A 14 33.50 -31.67 -24.27
N PRO A 15 32.39 -31.76 -25.04
CA PRO A 15 31.74 -33.03 -25.32
C PRO A 15 32.75 -33.94 -26.08
N LYS A 16 32.86 -35.18 -25.64
CA LYS A 16 33.70 -36.17 -26.34
C LYS A 16 33.12 -36.47 -27.72
N PRO A 17 33.95 -36.60 -28.78
CA PRO A 17 33.46 -36.95 -30.08
C PRO A 17 32.68 -38.27 -30.04
N GLY A 18 31.42 -38.26 -30.53
CA GLY A 18 30.54 -39.42 -30.56
C GLY A 18 29.50 -39.51 -29.40
N GLN A 19 29.53 -38.57 -28.44
CA GLN A 19 28.42 -38.49 -27.48
C GLN A 19 27.29 -37.62 -28.07
N PRO A 20 26.02 -38.10 -28.05
CA PRO A 20 24.88 -37.28 -28.43
C PRO A 20 24.81 -36.08 -27.43
N ALA A 21 24.56 -34.90 -27.93
CA ALA A 21 24.40 -33.69 -27.12
C ALA A 21 23.30 -33.96 -26.06
N PRO A 22 23.52 -33.55 -24.78
CA PRO A 22 22.48 -33.66 -23.77
C PRO A 22 21.22 -32.96 -24.28
N PRO A 23 20.04 -33.56 -24.09
CA PRO A 23 18.79 -32.95 -24.55
C PRO A 23 18.69 -31.56 -23.90
N SER A 24 18.52 -30.54 -24.73
CA SER A 24 18.25 -29.18 -24.25
C SER A 24 17.13 -29.24 -23.23
N PRO A 25 17.22 -28.52 -22.10
CA PRO A 25 16.11 -28.45 -21.15
C PRO A 25 14.86 -28.03 -21.93
N ARG A 26 13.90 -28.93 -22.08
CA ARG A 26 12.60 -28.55 -22.61
C ARG A 26 12.01 -27.55 -21.62
N VAL A 27 12.13 -26.27 -21.93
CA VAL A 27 11.26 -25.26 -21.35
C VAL A 27 9.85 -25.67 -21.77
N ALA A 28 9.13 -26.32 -20.87
CA ALA A 28 7.74 -26.68 -21.07
C ALA A 28 6.97 -25.35 -21.25
N SER A 29 6.80 -24.93 -22.50
CA SER A 29 5.82 -23.89 -22.79
C SER A 29 4.49 -24.37 -22.27
N PRO A 30 3.78 -23.62 -21.43
CA PRO A 30 2.44 -24.02 -21.00
C PRO A 30 1.54 -24.02 -22.23
N THR A 31 1.35 -25.20 -22.80
CA THR A 31 0.59 -25.41 -24.04
C THR A 31 -0.93 -25.38 -23.84
N ASN A 32 -1.39 -25.08 -22.63
CA ASN A 32 -2.80 -25.01 -22.34
C ASN A 32 -3.18 -23.60 -21.82
N PRO A 33 -3.88 -22.77 -22.62
CA PRO A 33 -4.41 -21.50 -22.14
C PRO A 33 -5.31 -21.62 -20.90
N ARG A 34 -5.97 -22.77 -20.71
CA ARG A 34 -6.77 -23.05 -19.51
C ARG A 34 -5.90 -23.26 -18.26
N ALA A 35 -4.72 -23.85 -18.37
CA ALA A 35 -3.82 -24.02 -17.23
C ALA A 35 -3.26 -22.66 -16.71
N VAL A 36 -3.05 -21.68 -17.61
CA VAL A 36 -2.67 -20.32 -17.23
C VAL A 36 -3.84 -19.60 -16.55
N GLN A 37 -5.07 -19.88 -16.96
CA GLN A 37 -6.27 -19.30 -16.34
C GLN A 37 -6.56 -19.87 -14.94
N GLU A 38 -6.21 -21.14 -14.68
CA GLU A 38 -6.38 -21.77 -13.36
C GLU A 38 -5.43 -21.23 -12.29
N THR A 39 -4.33 -20.61 -12.67
CA THR A 39 -3.36 -19.99 -11.73
C THR A 39 -3.73 -18.56 -11.36
N LEU A 40 -4.68 -17.91 -12.04
CA LEU A 40 -5.11 -16.57 -11.70
C LEU A 40 -5.94 -16.58 -10.40
N ASP A 41 -5.54 -15.71 -9.47
CA ASP A 41 -6.26 -15.53 -8.22
C ASP A 41 -7.72 -15.11 -8.50
N LYS A 42 -8.68 -15.97 -8.10
CA LYS A 42 -10.12 -15.75 -8.33
C LYS A 42 -10.70 -14.62 -7.48
N GLY A 43 -9.92 -14.11 -6.51
CA GLY A 43 -10.38 -13.10 -5.58
C GLY A 43 -11.11 -13.69 -4.37
N GLN A 44 -11.51 -12.82 -3.45
CA GLN A 44 -12.29 -13.19 -2.28
C GLN A 44 -13.70 -13.63 -2.68
N HIS A 45 -14.21 -14.71 -2.08
CA HIS A 45 -15.58 -15.14 -2.33
C HIS A 45 -16.57 -14.03 -1.93
N PRO A 46 -17.59 -13.70 -2.75
CA PRO A 46 -18.48 -12.55 -2.50
C PRO A 46 -19.13 -12.56 -1.11
N VAL A 47 -19.62 -13.73 -0.66
CA VAL A 47 -20.22 -13.88 0.68
C VAL A 47 -19.21 -13.54 1.76
N TRP A 48 -17.97 -14.02 1.63
CA TRP A 48 -16.92 -13.73 2.61
C TRP A 48 -16.52 -12.25 2.59
N ALA A 49 -16.50 -11.60 1.43
CA ALA A 49 -16.26 -10.17 1.32
C ALA A 49 -17.34 -9.36 2.07
N VAL A 50 -18.62 -9.71 1.90
CA VAL A 50 -19.73 -9.08 2.64
C VAL A 50 -19.60 -9.31 4.14
N VAL A 51 -19.39 -10.55 4.58
CA VAL A 51 -19.22 -10.89 6.00
C VAL A 51 -18.05 -10.12 6.61
N SER A 52 -16.90 -10.09 5.93
CA SER A 52 -15.72 -9.36 6.41
C SER A 52 -15.98 -7.86 6.52
N THR A 53 -16.70 -7.28 5.56
CA THR A 53 -17.06 -5.86 5.57
C THR A 53 -18.01 -5.54 6.71
N LEU A 54 -19.02 -6.38 6.95
CA LEU A 54 -19.98 -6.21 8.06
C LEU A 54 -19.30 -6.37 9.42
N LEU A 55 -18.40 -7.33 9.57
CA LEU A 55 -17.62 -7.50 10.80
C LEU A 55 -16.71 -6.29 11.07
N LEU A 56 -16.01 -5.79 10.04
CA LEU A 56 -15.18 -4.61 10.17
C LEU A 56 -16.00 -3.36 10.48
N GLY A 57 -17.10 -3.14 9.76
CA GLY A 57 -18.00 -2.00 9.99
C GLY A 57 -18.68 -2.05 11.37
N GLY A 58 -19.18 -3.22 11.77
CA GLY A 58 -19.77 -3.43 13.09
C GLY A 58 -18.76 -3.22 14.23
N PHE A 59 -17.52 -3.67 14.05
CA PHE A 59 -16.45 -3.43 15.01
C PHE A 59 -16.11 -1.93 15.12
N ILE A 60 -15.99 -1.22 14.00
CA ILE A 60 -15.73 0.23 14.00
C ILE A 60 -16.90 0.97 14.66
N TRP A 61 -18.14 0.60 14.35
CA TRP A 61 -19.32 1.18 14.99
C TRP A 61 -19.30 0.96 16.50
N TRP A 62 -19.02 -0.25 16.93
CA TRP A 62 -18.96 -0.60 18.35
C TRP A 62 -17.93 0.22 19.14
N ILE A 63 -16.73 0.46 18.56
CA ILE A 63 -15.67 1.21 19.26
C ILE A 63 -15.82 2.73 19.16
N SER A 64 -16.49 3.23 18.10
CA SER A 64 -16.65 4.68 17.85
C SER A 64 -17.99 5.23 18.33
N ASP A 65 -18.93 4.36 18.67
CA ASP A 65 -20.33 4.67 18.97
C ASP A 65 -21.00 5.54 17.88
N SER A 66 -20.49 5.48 16.63
CA SER A 66 -20.96 6.29 15.52
C SER A 66 -21.09 5.47 14.24
N TRP A 67 -22.33 5.33 13.76
CA TRP A 67 -22.57 4.67 12.47
C TRP A 67 -21.98 5.47 11.30
N VAL A 68 -21.94 6.81 11.37
CA VAL A 68 -21.34 7.66 10.33
C VAL A 68 -19.84 7.41 10.22
N VAL A 69 -19.15 7.28 11.35
CA VAL A 69 -17.73 6.94 11.41
C VAL A 69 -17.49 5.55 10.80
N ALA A 70 -18.32 4.57 11.11
CA ALA A 70 -18.21 3.22 10.55
C ALA A 70 -18.42 3.23 9.02
N VAL A 71 -19.46 3.90 8.53
CA VAL A 71 -19.73 4.03 7.10
C VAL A 71 -18.59 4.78 6.40
N ALA A 72 -18.11 5.88 7.00
CA ALA A 72 -16.98 6.66 6.46
C ALA A 72 -15.70 5.84 6.35
N ALA A 73 -15.38 5.06 7.38
CA ALA A 73 -14.20 4.21 7.40
C ALA A 73 -14.28 3.12 6.32
N ILE A 74 -15.41 2.41 6.20
CA ILE A 74 -15.61 1.37 5.17
C ILE A 74 -15.58 1.99 3.78
N TRP A 75 -16.32 3.08 3.55
CA TRP A 75 -16.35 3.77 2.27
C TRP A 75 -14.98 4.32 1.88
N GLY A 76 -14.31 5.02 2.80
CA GLY A 76 -12.96 5.56 2.61
C GLY A 76 -11.96 4.47 2.26
N LEU A 77 -12.00 3.34 2.98
CA LEU A 77 -11.16 2.18 2.71
C LEU A 77 -11.41 1.59 1.34
N LEU A 78 -12.67 1.38 0.95
CA LEU A 78 -13.01 0.82 -0.36
C LEU A 78 -12.54 1.72 -1.52
N VAL A 79 -12.72 3.05 -1.41
CA VAL A 79 -12.27 4.00 -2.43
C VAL A 79 -10.74 4.06 -2.48
N HIS A 80 -10.06 3.98 -1.34
CA HIS A 80 -8.61 3.88 -1.24
C HIS A 80 -8.09 2.62 -1.97
N GLU A 81 -8.61 1.43 -1.63
CA GLU A 81 -8.21 0.18 -2.30
C GLU A 81 -8.55 0.18 -3.79
N TYR A 82 -9.67 0.79 -4.16
CA TYR A 82 -10.03 0.95 -5.56
C TYR A 82 -9.01 1.82 -6.33
N GLY A 83 -8.44 2.84 -5.69
CA GLY A 83 -7.33 3.63 -6.24
C GLY A 83 -6.14 2.75 -6.63
N HIS A 84 -5.72 1.84 -5.74
CA HIS A 84 -4.66 0.87 -6.04
C HIS A 84 -5.04 -0.05 -7.20
N VAL A 85 -6.25 -0.61 -7.19
CA VAL A 85 -6.74 -1.50 -8.27
C VAL A 85 -6.74 -0.79 -9.61
N LEU A 86 -7.20 0.46 -9.66
CA LEU A 86 -7.22 1.26 -10.88
C LEU A 86 -5.79 1.49 -11.43
N ALA A 87 -4.86 1.87 -10.56
CA ALA A 87 -3.46 2.06 -10.93
C ALA A 87 -2.82 0.75 -11.40
N MET A 88 -2.98 -0.34 -10.66
CA MET A 88 -2.46 -1.67 -11.03
C MET A 88 -2.97 -2.11 -12.40
N ASN A 89 -4.26 -1.96 -12.66
CA ASN A 89 -4.86 -2.34 -13.94
C ASN A 89 -4.33 -1.49 -15.10
N ARG A 90 -4.19 -0.18 -14.90
CA ARG A 90 -3.65 0.74 -15.92
C ARG A 90 -2.17 0.51 -16.23
N LEU A 91 -1.40 0.08 -15.24
CA LEU A 91 0.02 -0.25 -15.39
C LEU A 91 0.27 -1.69 -15.88
N GLY A 92 -0.79 -2.43 -16.23
CA GLY A 92 -0.68 -3.79 -16.78
C GLY A 92 -0.37 -4.86 -15.75
N MET A 93 -0.56 -4.58 -14.46
CA MET A 93 -0.39 -5.53 -13.35
C MET A 93 -1.66 -6.33 -13.06
N GLY A 94 -2.80 -5.98 -13.71
CA GLY A 94 -4.10 -6.58 -13.50
C GLY A 94 -4.28 -7.99 -14.08
N PRO A 95 -5.47 -8.57 -13.83
CA PRO A 95 -6.59 -8.01 -13.09
C PRO A 95 -6.31 -7.94 -11.57
N ALA A 96 -6.38 -6.74 -11.01
CA ALA A 96 -6.20 -6.55 -9.57
C ALA A 96 -7.54 -6.72 -8.83
N ARG A 97 -7.47 -7.14 -7.57
CA ARG A 97 -8.65 -7.46 -6.74
C ARG A 97 -8.49 -6.90 -5.33
N ILE A 98 -9.62 -6.57 -4.71
CA ILE A 98 -9.69 -6.10 -3.32
C ILE A 98 -10.06 -7.28 -2.42
N TYR A 99 -9.38 -7.39 -1.29
CA TYR A 99 -9.67 -8.32 -0.20
C TYR A 99 -9.96 -7.51 1.04
N ILE A 100 -11.09 -7.78 1.69
CA ILE A 100 -11.42 -7.19 2.98
C ILE A 100 -11.03 -8.19 4.07
N ILE A 101 -10.14 -7.76 4.96
CA ILE A 101 -9.66 -8.54 6.10
C ILE A 101 -10.37 -8.03 7.35
N PRO A 102 -11.17 -8.87 8.05
CA PRO A 102 -11.86 -8.46 9.26
C PRO A 102 -10.88 -7.80 10.25
N PHE A 103 -11.29 -6.70 10.88
CA PHE A 103 -10.55 -5.93 11.89
C PHE A 103 -9.24 -5.25 11.41
N LEU A 104 -8.73 -5.57 10.22
CA LEU A 104 -7.45 -5.05 9.71
C LEU A 104 -7.62 -4.05 8.56
N GLY A 105 -8.68 -4.17 7.75
CA GLY A 105 -8.93 -3.28 6.63
C GLY A 105 -8.97 -3.97 5.27
N GLY A 106 -8.60 -3.24 4.19
CA GLY A 106 -8.54 -3.73 2.83
C GLY A 106 -7.11 -4.01 2.37
N VAL A 107 -6.98 -4.83 1.35
CA VAL A 107 -5.73 -5.07 0.63
C VAL A 107 -6.03 -5.25 -0.84
N ALA A 108 -5.45 -4.40 -1.69
CA ALA A 108 -5.47 -4.60 -3.14
C ALA A 108 -4.30 -5.53 -3.55
N LYS A 109 -4.61 -6.56 -4.34
CA LYS A 109 -3.63 -7.52 -4.82
C LYS A 109 -3.62 -7.58 -6.34
N SER A 110 -2.43 -7.48 -6.92
CA SER A 110 -2.21 -7.65 -8.36
C SER A 110 -1.91 -9.10 -8.73
N GLN A 111 -2.12 -9.44 -10.00
CA GLN A 111 -1.75 -10.76 -10.56
C GLN A 111 -0.31 -10.77 -11.10
N ARG A 112 0.23 -9.61 -11.41
CA ARG A 112 1.58 -9.44 -11.96
C ARG A 112 2.38 -8.46 -11.12
N LEU A 113 3.68 -8.65 -11.12
CA LEU A 113 4.60 -7.73 -10.46
C LEU A 113 4.74 -6.43 -11.26
N PRO A 114 5.02 -5.28 -10.62
CA PRO A 114 5.34 -4.05 -11.32
C PRO A 114 6.61 -4.19 -12.14
N LYS A 115 6.66 -3.53 -13.30
CA LYS A 115 7.80 -3.56 -14.23
C LYS A 115 8.95 -2.66 -13.79
N SER A 116 8.66 -1.72 -12.89
CA SER A 116 9.63 -0.77 -12.34
C SER A 116 9.27 -0.39 -10.91
N GLU A 117 10.24 0.10 -10.15
CA GLU A 117 9.97 0.69 -8.83
C GLU A 117 9.03 1.90 -8.94
N TRP A 118 9.08 2.64 -10.06
CA TRP A 118 8.19 3.77 -10.32
C TRP A 118 6.72 3.33 -10.43
N ASP A 119 6.43 2.20 -11.09
CA ASP A 119 5.07 1.64 -11.12
C ASP A 119 4.59 1.32 -9.70
N GLY A 120 5.47 0.78 -8.85
CA GLY A 120 5.19 0.53 -7.43
C GLY A 120 4.85 1.81 -6.65
N VAL A 121 5.60 2.89 -6.88
CA VAL A 121 5.34 4.22 -6.30
C VAL A 121 3.97 4.76 -6.73
N LEU A 122 3.68 4.72 -8.03
CA LEU A 122 2.39 5.22 -8.55
C LEU A 122 1.21 4.42 -7.99
N VAL A 123 1.33 3.10 -7.91
CA VAL A 123 0.31 2.26 -7.28
C VAL A 123 0.13 2.64 -5.82
N SER A 124 1.21 2.77 -5.04
CA SER A 124 1.10 3.04 -3.61
C SER A 124 0.49 4.42 -3.31
N LEU A 125 0.77 5.43 -4.12
CA LEU A 125 0.19 6.77 -3.93
C LEU A 125 -1.21 6.93 -4.53
N ALA A 126 -1.64 6.02 -5.42
CA ALA A 126 -2.99 6.04 -5.97
C ALA A 126 -4.06 5.78 -4.91
N GLY A 127 -3.81 4.90 -3.93
CA GLY A 127 -4.72 4.66 -2.82
C GLY A 127 -5.06 5.93 -2.05
N PRO A 128 -4.08 6.58 -1.41
CA PRO A 128 -4.31 7.84 -0.71
C PRO A 128 -4.90 8.95 -1.61
N GLY A 129 -4.44 9.06 -2.86
CA GLY A 129 -4.95 10.06 -3.80
C GLY A 129 -6.44 9.89 -4.12
N PHE A 130 -6.88 8.67 -4.41
CA PHE A 130 -8.30 8.37 -4.65
C PHE A 130 -9.10 8.35 -3.35
N GLY A 131 -8.53 7.85 -2.27
CA GLY A 131 -9.18 7.73 -0.98
C GLY A 131 -9.71 9.07 -0.44
N LEU A 132 -9.05 10.19 -0.73
CA LEU A 132 -9.54 11.52 -0.35
C LEU A 132 -10.85 11.91 -1.05
N LEU A 133 -11.12 11.41 -2.27
CA LEU A 133 -12.37 11.66 -2.96
C LEU A 133 -13.59 11.09 -2.19
N ALA A 134 -13.34 10.08 -1.36
CA ALA A 134 -14.37 9.51 -0.50
C ALA A 134 -14.92 10.50 0.55
N ALA A 135 -14.20 11.59 0.85
CA ALA A 135 -14.67 12.62 1.78
C ALA A 135 -15.76 13.54 1.16
N ILE A 136 -15.87 13.61 -0.17
CA ILE A 136 -16.81 14.51 -0.87
C ILE A 136 -18.26 14.32 -0.40
N PRO A 137 -18.85 13.09 -0.37
CA PRO A 137 -20.23 12.92 0.08
C PRO A 137 -20.45 13.32 1.54
N PHE A 138 -19.42 13.25 2.38
CA PHE A 138 -19.49 13.64 3.78
C PHE A 138 -19.51 15.18 3.94
N PHE A 139 -18.71 15.90 3.18
CA PHE A 139 -18.82 17.36 3.11
C PHE A 139 -20.17 17.79 2.56
N ALA A 140 -20.67 17.12 1.52
CA ALA A 140 -21.99 17.40 0.97
C ALA A 140 -23.10 17.13 2.00
N GLY A 141 -23.02 16.05 2.79
CA GLY A 141 -23.93 15.75 3.89
C GLY A 141 -23.94 16.87 4.94
N PHE A 142 -22.79 17.37 5.33
CA PHE A 142 -22.68 18.51 6.25
C PHE A 142 -23.32 19.78 5.68
N ILE A 143 -23.05 20.11 4.43
CA ILE A 143 -23.64 21.28 3.77
C ILE A 143 -25.17 21.16 3.71
N ALA A 144 -25.69 19.96 3.48
CA ALA A 144 -27.14 19.72 3.35
C ALA A 144 -27.88 19.71 4.68
N THR A 145 -27.24 19.24 5.77
CA THR A 145 -27.92 18.99 7.05
C THR A 145 -27.45 19.90 8.18
N GLY A 146 -26.25 20.47 8.08
CA GLY A 146 -25.59 21.23 9.16
C GLY A 146 -25.03 20.36 10.28
N GLU A 147 -25.17 19.01 10.20
CA GLU A 147 -24.79 18.12 11.27
C GLU A 147 -23.30 17.77 11.25
N GLY A 148 -22.59 18.07 12.36
CA GLY A 148 -21.15 17.89 12.51
C GLY A 148 -20.68 16.44 12.40
N MET A 149 -21.56 15.43 12.61
CA MET A 149 -21.21 14.02 12.46
C MET A 149 -20.67 13.67 11.05
N TRP A 150 -21.14 14.36 10.02
CA TRP A 150 -20.64 14.19 8.66
C TRP A 150 -19.17 14.62 8.54
N LEU A 151 -18.80 15.71 9.22
CA LEU A 151 -17.42 16.18 9.23
C LEU A 151 -16.49 15.20 9.96
N LEU A 152 -16.97 14.51 11.01
CA LEU A 152 -16.21 13.42 11.65
C LEU A 152 -15.92 12.29 10.64
N GLY A 153 -16.90 11.96 9.80
CA GLY A 153 -16.69 10.99 8.72
C GLY A 153 -15.61 11.43 7.73
N ALA A 154 -15.62 12.69 7.28
CA ALA A 154 -14.59 13.25 6.41
C ALA A 154 -13.20 13.23 7.08
N ALA A 155 -13.12 13.58 8.37
CA ALA A 155 -11.89 13.53 9.15
C ALA A 155 -11.32 12.11 9.27
N VAL A 156 -12.16 11.12 9.51
CA VAL A 156 -11.76 9.69 9.54
C VAL A 156 -11.21 9.24 8.19
N ILE A 157 -11.81 9.63 7.08
CA ILE A 157 -11.30 9.32 5.74
C ILE A 157 -9.92 9.95 5.53
N ALA A 158 -9.75 11.21 5.88
CA ALA A 158 -8.46 11.89 5.80
C ALA A 158 -7.40 11.19 6.66
N LEU A 159 -7.75 10.80 7.87
CA LEU A 159 -6.86 10.10 8.79
C LEU A 159 -6.45 8.72 8.28
N ILE A 160 -7.36 7.92 7.73
CA ILE A 160 -7.04 6.62 7.13
C ILE A 160 -5.99 6.79 6.03
N ASN A 161 -6.19 7.75 5.13
CA ASN A 161 -5.26 8.01 4.04
C ASN A 161 -3.90 8.54 4.54
N LEU A 162 -3.90 9.41 5.55
CA LEU A 162 -2.68 9.95 6.15
C LEU A 162 -1.87 8.86 6.87
N VAL A 163 -2.52 7.97 7.63
CA VAL A 163 -1.87 6.84 8.29
C VAL A 163 -1.25 5.90 7.27
N ASN A 164 -1.92 5.63 6.14
CA ASN A 164 -1.34 4.80 5.07
C ASN A 164 -0.12 5.43 4.40
N LEU A 165 0.06 6.75 4.49
CA LEU A 165 1.27 7.42 4.04
C LEU A 165 2.44 7.32 5.04
N ALA A 166 2.25 6.76 6.23
CA ALA A 166 3.40 6.53 7.12
C ALA A 166 4.43 5.61 6.44
N PRO A 167 5.73 6.01 6.44
CA PRO A 167 6.77 5.22 5.79
C PRO A 167 7.21 4.03 6.64
N ALA A 168 6.24 3.18 6.96
CA ALA A 168 6.39 1.96 7.76
C ALA A 168 5.72 0.78 7.04
N PRO A 169 6.38 -0.37 6.86
CA PRO A 169 5.75 -1.56 6.31
C PRO A 169 4.57 -2.04 7.17
N PRO A 170 3.45 -2.43 6.58
CA PRO A 170 3.15 -2.63 5.15
C PRO A 170 2.49 -1.43 4.47
N LEU A 171 2.47 -0.25 5.11
CA LEU A 171 1.75 0.94 4.67
C LEU A 171 2.29 1.49 3.34
N ASP A 172 1.47 2.22 2.61
CA ASP A 172 1.80 2.70 1.26
C ASP A 172 2.99 3.67 1.24
N GLY A 173 3.15 4.49 2.29
CA GLY A 173 4.30 5.37 2.43
C GLY A 173 5.63 4.63 2.39
N SER A 174 5.69 3.39 2.86
CA SER A 174 6.90 2.57 2.78
C SER A 174 7.25 2.19 1.34
N LYS A 175 6.25 1.94 0.49
CA LYS A 175 6.43 1.60 -0.93
C LYS A 175 6.74 2.85 -1.77
N ALA A 176 6.24 4.02 -1.35
CA ALA A 176 6.54 5.29 -2.01
C ALA A 176 7.96 5.79 -1.72
N LEU A 177 8.39 5.78 -0.45
CA LEU A 177 9.67 6.33 -0.03
C LEU A 177 10.79 5.30 0.08
N GLY A 178 10.48 4.01 0.25
CA GLY A 178 11.49 2.95 0.32
C GLY A 178 12.48 2.96 -0.84
N PRO A 179 12.03 2.93 -2.11
CA PRO A 179 12.91 2.99 -3.27
C PRO A 179 13.75 4.28 -3.33
N VAL A 180 13.23 5.40 -2.83
CA VAL A 180 13.98 6.66 -2.76
C VAL A 180 15.13 6.57 -1.77
N LEU A 181 14.87 6.04 -0.58
CA LEU A 181 15.89 5.83 0.46
C LEU A 181 16.94 4.80 0.01
N ALA A 182 16.51 3.79 -0.69
CA ALA A 182 17.38 2.77 -1.25
C ALA A 182 18.36 3.30 -2.30
N ARG A 183 18.00 4.36 -3.03
CA ARG A 183 18.94 5.04 -3.94
C ARG A 183 20.11 5.68 -3.20
N ILE A 184 19.91 6.09 -1.95
CA ILE A 184 21.00 6.61 -1.11
C ILE A 184 21.88 5.42 -0.70
N HIS A 185 21.29 4.45 -0.01
CA HIS A 185 21.93 3.20 0.37
C HIS A 185 20.88 2.19 0.87
N PRO A 186 20.98 0.89 0.55
CA PRO A 186 20.03 -0.13 1.02
C PRO A 186 19.89 -0.19 2.56
N ASN A 187 20.97 0.07 3.29
CA ASN A 187 20.92 0.10 4.76
C ASN A 187 20.19 1.35 5.29
N VAL A 188 20.18 2.46 4.56
CA VAL A 188 19.41 3.67 4.91
C VAL A 188 17.92 3.36 4.82
N GLU A 189 17.47 2.74 3.71
CA GLU A 189 16.10 2.28 3.59
C GLU A 189 15.72 1.35 4.75
N ARG A 190 16.53 0.30 4.95
CA ARG A 190 16.25 -0.70 5.98
C ARG A 190 16.20 -0.09 7.38
N GLY A 191 17.18 0.76 7.72
CA GLY A 191 17.24 1.43 9.01
C GLY A 191 16.05 2.37 9.23
N ALA A 192 15.70 3.18 8.24
CA ALA A 192 14.54 4.08 8.29
C ALA A 192 13.23 3.33 8.46
N MET A 193 12.99 2.26 7.66
CA MET A 193 11.77 1.46 7.74
C MET A 193 11.63 0.75 9.10
N VAL A 194 12.73 0.26 9.65
CA VAL A 194 12.74 -0.37 10.98
C VAL A 194 12.46 0.65 12.07
N LEU A 195 13.15 1.80 12.04
CA LEU A 195 12.97 2.85 13.04
C LEU A 195 11.54 3.36 13.05
N ILE A 196 11.01 3.75 11.88
CA ILE A 196 9.65 4.30 11.77
C ILE A 196 8.62 3.21 12.10
N GLY A 197 8.82 1.98 11.60
CA GLY A 197 7.96 0.85 11.94
C GLY A 197 7.91 0.58 13.45
N ALA A 198 9.05 0.60 14.13
CA ALA A 198 9.12 0.44 15.58
C ALA A 198 8.41 1.60 16.32
N LEU A 199 8.58 2.85 15.86
CA LEU A 199 7.89 4.01 16.44
C LEU A 199 6.36 3.90 16.29
N VAL A 200 5.87 3.45 15.13
CA VAL A 200 4.42 3.27 14.89
C VAL A 200 3.86 2.12 15.73
N VAL A 201 4.60 1.02 15.88
CA VAL A 201 4.23 -0.07 16.79
C VAL A 201 4.20 0.40 18.24
N PHE A 202 5.22 1.13 18.69
CA PHE A 202 5.29 1.72 20.02
C PHE A 202 4.10 2.67 20.28
N TRP A 203 3.80 3.55 19.33
CA TRP A 203 2.62 4.41 19.38
C TRP A 203 1.31 3.60 19.51
N GLY A 204 1.16 2.55 18.71
CA GLY A 204 -0.03 1.67 18.79
C GLY A 204 -0.19 1.01 20.18
N ILE A 205 0.91 0.57 20.79
CA ILE A 205 0.91 0.00 22.14
C ILE A 205 0.59 1.07 23.18
N SER A 206 1.27 2.22 23.13
CA SER A 206 1.10 3.31 24.13
C SER A 206 -0.28 3.94 24.12
N THR A 207 -0.99 3.86 22.96
CA THR A 207 -2.35 4.38 22.80
C THR A 207 -3.45 3.31 22.90
N GLY A 208 -3.10 2.08 23.34
CA GLY A 208 -4.06 0.99 23.52
C GLY A 208 -4.58 0.33 22.22
N ARG A 209 -3.99 0.64 21.07
CA ARG A 209 -4.37 0.09 19.76
C ARG A 209 -3.66 -1.24 19.46
N PHE A 210 -3.82 -2.20 20.37
CA PHE A 210 -3.05 -3.45 20.37
C PHE A 210 -3.22 -4.28 19.10
N ILE A 211 -4.41 -4.35 18.49
CA ILE A 211 -4.65 -5.09 17.24
C ILE A 211 -3.83 -4.49 16.10
N LEU A 212 -3.86 -3.16 15.96
CA LEU A 212 -3.06 -2.45 14.95
C LEU A 212 -1.56 -2.63 15.21
N ALA A 213 -1.11 -2.47 16.47
CA ALA A 213 0.28 -2.65 16.86
C ALA A 213 0.79 -4.07 16.55
N ALA A 214 0.00 -5.10 16.85
CA ALA A 214 0.34 -6.50 16.55
C ALA A 214 0.46 -6.73 15.04
N PHE A 215 -0.49 -6.22 14.25
CA PHE A 215 -0.45 -6.31 12.79
C PHE A 215 0.80 -5.65 12.21
N LEU A 216 1.10 -4.42 12.63
CA LEU A 216 2.29 -3.68 12.18
C LEU A 216 3.60 -4.36 12.62
N ALA A 217 3.64 -4.93 13.84
CA ALA A 217 4.80 -5.67 14.31
C ALA A 217 5.05 -6.94 13.48
N ILE A 218 4.01 -7.72 13.17
CA ILE A 218 4.10 -8.91 12.31
C ILE A 218 4.60 -8.50 10.91
N ALA A 219 4.06 -7.43 10.35
CA ALA A 219 4.46 -6.94 9.04
C ALA A 219 5.91 -6.45 9.03
N LEU A 220 6.34 -5.74 10.09
CA LEU A 220 7.72 -5.28 10.25
C LEU A 220 8.69 -6.47 10.37
N ILE A 221 8.36 -7.48 11.18
CA ILE A 221 9.14 -8.72 11.28
C ILE A 221 9.21 -9.43 9.93
N GLY A 222 8.09 -9.51 9.21
CA GLY A 222 8.04 -10.08 7.87
C GLY A 222 8.94 -9.33 6.88
N HIS A 223 8.95 -8.00 6.95
CA HIS A 223 9.83 -7.15 6.15
C HIS A 223 11.32 -7.38 6.48
N LEU A 224 11.65 -7.49 7.75
CA LEU A 224 13.02 -7.76 8.20
C LEU A 224 13.54 -9.12 7.72
N ARG A 225 12.68 -10.14 7.76
CA ARG A 225 13.06 -11.52 7.36
C ARG A 225 13.20 -11.69 5.86
N ARG A 226 12.34 -11.04 5.06
CA ARG A 226 12.30 -11.18 3.60
C ARG A 226 13.15 -10.15 2.87
N GLY A 227 13.56 -9.08 3.54
CA GLY A 227 14.12 -7.88 2.94
C GLY A 227 13.05 -7.00 2.30
N ALA A 228 13.47 -5.83 1.81
CA ALA A 228 12.57 -4.97 1.05
C ALA A 228 12.11 -5.73 -0.20
N TRP A 229 10.77 -5.88 -0.35
CA TRP A 229 10.23 -6.42 -1.58
C TRP A 229 10.47 -5.39 -2.70
N ARG A 230 11.24 -5.79 -3.66
CA ARG A 230 11.46 -4.99 -4.87
C ARG A 230 11.07 -5.82 -6.07
N PRO A 231 10.38 -5.22 -7.05
CA PRO A 231 10.22 -5.87 -8.33
C PRO A 231 11.60 -6.12 -8.95
N GLU A 232 11.74 -7.20 -9.69
CA GLU A 232 12.93 -7.47 -10.51
C GLU A 232 13.10 -6.44 -11.65
N GLY A 233 12.24 -5.42 -11.67
CA GLY A 233 12.18 -4.38 -12.65
C GLY A 233 13.23 -3.27 -12.44
N ARG A 234 13.17 -2.28 -13.34
CA ARG A 234 14.06 -1.13 -13.35
C ARG A 234 13.97 -0.30 -12.04
N PRO A 235 15.10 0.04 -11.41
CA PRO A 235 15.12 0.93 -10.26
C PRO A 235 14.72 2.36 -10.64
N LEU A 236 14.36 3.18 -9.62
CA LEU A 236 14.03 4.60 -9.80
C LEU A 236 15.19 5.37 -10.42
N THR A 237 14.90 6.21 -11.41
CA THR A 237 15.82 7.28 -11.85
C THR A 237 15.85 8.42 -10.82
N GLY A 238 16.84 9.31 -10.90
CA GLY A 238 16.92 10.48 -10.02
C GLY A 238 15.70 11.40 -10.13
N ARG A 239 15.16 11.57 -11.35
CA ARG A 239 13.94 12.35 -11.59
C ARG A 239 12.71 11.70 -10.94
N GLU A 240 12.54 10.39 -11.11
CA GLU A 240 11.44 9.64 -10.53
C GLU A 240 11.50 9.64 -8.98
N ALA A 241 12.71 9.59 -8.41
CA ALA A 241 12.88 9.72 -6.97
C ALA A 241 12.41 11.09 -6.46
N GLY A 242 12.78 12.17 -7.15
CA GLY A 242 12.27 13.52 -6.83
C GLY A 242 10.76 13.63 -6.99
N GLN A 243 10.21 13.05 -8.07
CA GLN A 243 8.75 13.00 -8.30
C GLN A 243 8.03 12.18 -7.22
N SER A 244 8.60 11.06 -6.77
CA SER A 244 8.04 10.27 -5.68
C SER A 244 7.92 11.08 -4.39
N VAL A 245 8.97 11.78 -4.00
CA VAL A 245 8.94 12.67 -2.81
C VAL A 245 7.91 13.77 -3.00
N GLY A 246 7.87 14.42 -4.17
CA GLY A 246 6.91 15.49 -4.46
C GLY A 246 5.46 15.02 -4.38
N LEU A 247 5.14 13.86 -5.00
CA LEU A 247 3.79 13.28 -4.95
C LEU A 247 3.42 12.81 -3.55
N PHE A 248 4.36 12.23 -2.81
CA PHE A 248 4.16 11.84 -1.42
C PHE A 248 3.82 13.05 -0.54
N LEU A 249 4.59 14.14 -0.64
CA LEU A 249 4.33 15.37 0.11
C LEU A 249 3.00 16.01 -0.29
N ALA A 250 2.69 16.03 -1.60
CA ALA A 250 1.40 16.54 -2.09
C ALA A 250 0.22 15.73 -1.52
N ALA A 251 0.32 14.39 -1.51
CA ALA A 251 -0.70 13.53 -0.92
C ALA A 251 -0.83 13.76 0.61
N ALA A 252 0.28 13.89 1.32
CA ALA A 252 0.27 14.16 2.76
C ALA A 252 -0.36 15.54 3.08
N VAL A 253 0.02 16.59 2.34
CA VAL A 253 -0.58 17.92 2.48
C VAL A 253 -2.07 17.90 2.18
N ALA A 254 -2.50 17.17 1.13
CA ALA A 254 -3.92 17.02 0.80
C ALA A 254 -4.69 16.30 1.92
N CYS A 255 -4.13 15.22 2.50
CA CYS A 255 -4.75 14.53 3.63
C CYS A 255 -4.90 15.47 4.84
N VAL A 256 -3.85 16.22 5.19
CA VAL A 256 -3.90 17.19 6.28
C VAL A 256 -4.91 18.29 5.98
N GLY A 257 -4.93 18.80 4.73
CA GLY A 257 -5.87 19.84 4.29
C GLY A 257 -7.33 19.40 4.44
N VAL A 258 -7.67 18.17 3.98
CA VAL A 258 -9.02 17.60 4.15
C VAL A 258 -9.35 17.40 5.64
N GLY A 259 -8.39 16.91 6.44
CA GLY A 259 -8.55 16.75 7.88
C GLY A 259 -8.82 18.08 8.59
N VAL A 260 -8.04 19.11 8.28
CA VAL A 260 -8.24 20.47 8.82
C VAL A 260 -9.59 21.04 8.38
N ALA A 261 -9.94 20.93 7.09
CA ALA A 261 -11.22 21.40 6.59
C ALA A 261 -12.42 20.73 7.29
N ALA A 262 -12.28 19.44 7.66
CA ALA A 262 -13.29 18.72 8.40
C ALA A 262 -13.35 19.08 9.90
N LEU A 263 -12.20 19.28 10.56
CA LEU A 263 -12.14 19.49 12.00
C LEU A 263 -12.30 20.96 12.42
N MET A 264 -11.89 21.92 11.57
CA MET A 264 -11.99 23.34 11.92
C MET A 264 -13.43 23.80 12.28
N PRO A 265 -14.49 23.45 11.50
CA PRO A 265 -15.84 23.85 11.88
C PRO A 265 -16.27 23.24 13.24
N LEU A 266 -15.86 22.01 13.52
CA LEU A 266 -16.15 21.32 14.79
C LEU A 266 -15.42 21.97 15.98
N ALA A 267 -14.27 22.60 15.72
CA ALA A 267 -13.46 23.33 16.71
C ALA A 267 -13.81 24.83 16.79
N GLY A 268 -14.99 25.23 16.31
CA GLY A 268 -15.44 26.63 16.33
C GLY A 268 -14.57 27.57 15.47
N GLY A 269 -13.97 27.05 14.37
CA GLY A 269 -13.09 27.80 13.48
C GLY A 269 -11.66 27.97 13.98
N SER A 270 -11.29 27.32 15.10
CA SER A 270 -9.99 27.40 15.74
C SER A 270 -9.02 26.35 15.18
N LEU A 271 -7.92 26.75 14.54
CA LEU A 271 -6.87 25.82 14.09
C LEU A 271 -6.20 25.09 15.28
N PRO A 272 -5.84 25.75 16.40
CA PRO A 272 -5.35 25.01 17.57
C PRO A 272 -6.35 23.99 18.10
N GLY A 273 -7.64 24.33 18.12
CA GLY A 273 -8.71 23.39 18.50
C GLY A 273 -8.79 22.19 17.57
N ALA A 274 -8.73 22.40 16.24
CA ALA A 274 -8.72 21.32 15.26
C ALA A 274 -7.49 20.40 15.43
N VAL A 275 -6.32 20.96 15.70
CA VAL A 275 -5.09 20.19 15.98
C VAL A 275 -5.22 19.37 17.27
N THR A 276 -5.80 19.95 18.34
CA THR A 276 -6.07 19.23 19.58
C THR A 276 -7.05 18.06 19.35
N MET A 277 -8.13 18.28 18.60
CA MET A 277 -9.07 17.22 18.23
C MET A 277 -8.38 16.12 17.42
N ALA A 278 -7.56 16.48 16.43
CA ALA A 278 -6.77 15.50 15.65
C ALA A 278 -5.82 14.70 16.55
N GLY A 279 -5.15 15.37 17.50
CA GLY A 279 -4.32 14.75 18.53
C GLY A 279 -5.09 13.73 19.37
N GLY A 280 -6.32 14.06 19.77
CA GLY A 280 -7.23 13.14 20.48
C GLY A 280 -7.54 11.88 19.68
N PHE A 281 -7.84 12.00 18.38
CA PHE A 281 -8.01 10.85 17.49
C PHE A 281 -6.75 9.98 17.37
N LEU A 282 -5.58 10.60 17.43
CA LEU A 282 -4.30 9.89 17.39
C LEU A 282 -3.86 9.36 18.77
N GLY A 283 -4.58 9.71 19.85
CA GLY A 283 -4.26 9.29 21.22
C GLY A 283 -3.20 10.14 21.91
N PHE A 284 -2.96 11.36 21.41
CA PHE A 284 -2.05 12.33 22.02
C PHE A 284 -2.77 13.38 22.93
N GLY A 285 -4.10 13.25 23.08
CA GLY A 285 -4.92 14.08 23.95
C GLY A 285 -5.18 13.33 25.25
N GLY A 286 -4.37 13.55 26.25
CA GLY A 286 -4.55 13.17 27.63
C GLY A 286 -4.40 14.39 28.51
#